data_ecb7ec0d5a2164b9ce13a8c1d1efc2da
#
_entry.id   ecb7ec0d5a2164b9ce13a8c1d1efc2da
#
_cell.length_a   1.000
_cell.length_b   1.000
_cell.length_c   1.000
_cell.angle_alpha   90.00
_cell.angle_beta   90.00
_cell.angle_gamma   90.00
#
_symmetry.space_group_name_H-M   'P 1'
#
loop_
_entity.id
_entity.type
_entity.pdbx_description
1 polymer ?
#
loop_
_entity_poly.entity_id
_entity_poly.type
_entity_poly.pdbx_seq_one_letter_code
_entity_poly.pdbx_strand_id
1 'polypeptide(L)'
;MKIAIPDLISNSYFPAAAAVELGFFKDEGLDMELELIFPVDRTLEVMRDGGIDFVGGAAHSVPHAFPGWKGAKILASLAQGMYWFLIMRSDIDVAHGDISCVKGRTIGAAPLVDLGLKQLLVESGIDLDKDAVNIAPVPGAFLGDSKNFGVAAAKALEAGLIDGFWANGMGAEVAIRSGAGTMVLDARRGDGPSTAFNYTMPALITTDRLIAETPDVARAAIRAIKKTHAALKKDINRATEVGRKLFPAEEAELIAKVVARDLEYYDVAVSRAFVAGMSQFSLAQGLTTSEISYDQVINADLISEWD
;
A
#
# COMPACT_ATOMS: atom_id res chain seq x y z
N MET A 1 -7.57 16.90 13.65
CA MET A 1 -6.79 16.66 12.41
C MET A 1 -7.31 15.41 11.73
N LYS A 2 -7.02 15.23 10.44
CA LYS A 2 -7.56 14.13 9.65
C LYS A 2 -6.45 13.36 8.94
N ILE A 3 -6.51 12.03 9.04
CA ILE A 3 -5.70 11.12 8.26
C ILE A 3 -6.61 10.25 7.39
N ALA A 4 -6.31 10.14 6.11
CA ALA A 4 -7.06 9.25 5.23
C ALA A 4 -6.23 8.08 4.74
N ILE A 5 -6.92 6.95 4.53
CA ILE A 5 -6.38 5.75 3.88
C ILE A 5 -7.30 5.34 2.74
N PRO A 6 -6.77 4.77 1.64
CA PRO A 6 -7.61 4.40 0.49
C PRO A 6 -8.27 3.03 0.61
N ASP A 7 -7.84 2.20 1.56
CA ASP A 7 -8.37 0.85 1.77
C ASP A 7 -8.34 0.52 3.26
N LEU A 8 -9.52 0.39 3.87
CA LEU A 8 -9.65 0.20 5.31
C LEU A 8 -9.31 -1.25 5.71
N ILE A 9 -9.88 -2.25 5.02
CA ILE A 9 -9.71 -3.67 5.37
C ILE A 9 -8.43 -4.20 4.69
N SER A 10 -7.29 -3.69 5.13
CA SER A 10 -5.99 -3.93 4.51
C SER A 10 -4.89 -3.97 5.58
N ASN A 11 -3.89 -4.84 5.37
CA ASN A 11 -2.66 -4.79 6.16
C ASN A 11 -1.70 -3.69 5.68
N SER A 12 -1.89 -3.16 4.48
CA SER A 12 -0.96 -2.22 3.85
C SER A 12 -0.87 -0.89 4.60
N TYR A 13 -2.04 -0.31 4.91
CA TYR A 13 -2.14 0.97 5.61
C TYR A 13 -2.49 0.79 7.09
N PHE A 14 -2.47 -0.45 7.56
CA PHE A 14 -2.87 -0.82 8.92
C PHE A 14 -2.14 -0.05 10.02
N PRO A 15 -0.82 0.23 9.96
CA PRO A 15 -0.17 1.04 10.98
C PRO A 15 -0.78 2.43 11.17
N ALA A 16 -1.26 3.07 10.10
CA ALA A 16 -1.92 4.38 10.18
C ALA A 16 -3.28 4.28 10.89
N ALA A 17 -4.11 3.30 10.51
CA ALA A 17 -5.40 3.05 11.18
C ALA A 17 -5.19 2.63 12.65
N ALA A 18 -4.23 1.75 12.92
CA ALA A 18 -3.90 1.29 14.26
C ALA A 18 -3.37 2.44 15.16
N ALA A 19 -2.61 3.38 14.62
CA ALA A 19 -2.13 4.54 15.36
C ALA A 19 -3.29 5.42 15.88
N VAL A 20 -4.37 5.54 15.10
CA VAL A 20 -5.60 6.23 15.52
C VAL A 20 -6.33 5.40 16.58
N GLU A 21 -6.65 4.15 16.28
CA GLU A 21 -7.49 3.30 17.12
C GLU A 21 -6.87 2.88 18.46
N LEU A 22 -5.55 2.78 18.51
CA LEU A 22 -4.79 2.49 19.73
C LEU A 22 -4.42 3.77 20.50
N GLY A 23 -4.76 4.95 19.97
CA GLY A 23 -4.56 6.23 20.64
C GLY A 23 -3.14 6.80 20.56
N PHE A 24 -2.25 6.27 19.73
CA PHE A 24 -0.86 6.75 19.67
C PHE A 24 -0.72 8.17 19.09
N PHE A 25 -1.62 8.58 18.19
CA PHE A 25 -1.67 9.99 17.79
C PHE A 25 -2.09 10.89 18.95
N LYS A 26 -3.07 10.45 19.76
CA LYS A 26 -3.51 11.20 20.94
C LYS A 26 -2.42 11.30 22.01
N ASP A 27 -1.64 10.23 22.22
CA ASP A 27 -0.48 10.22 23.12
C ASP A 27 0.62 11.22 22.70
N GLU A 28 0.67 11.57 21.42
CA GLU A 28 1.55 12.61 20.85
C GLU A 28 0.86 13.98 20.77
N GLY A 29 -0.32 14.14 21.37
CA GLY A 29 -1.05 15.42 21.40
C GLY A 29 -1.85 15.72 20.13
N LEU A 30 -2.04 14.75 19.23
CA LEU A 30 -2.79 14.89 17.99
C LEU A 30 -4.17 14.23 18.10
N ASP A 31 -5.22 15.03 18.11
CA ASP A 31 -6.60 14.53 17.97
C ASP A 31 -6.85 14.21 16.51
N MET A 32 -6.68 12.92 16.15
CA MET A 32 -6.66 12.44 14.78
C MET A 32 -7.93 11.64 14.45
N GLU A 33 -8.63 12.05 13.41
CA GLU A 33 -9.78 11.33 12.84
C GLU A 33 -9.33 10.52 11.61
N LEU A 34 -9.74 9.24 11.55
CA LEU A 34 -9.48 8.36 10.41
C LEU A 34 -10.60 8.48 9.37
N GLU A 35 -10.24 8.80 8.13
CA GLU A 35 -11.16 8.82 6.99
C GLU A 35 -10.79 7.72 5.98
N LEU A 36 -11.81 7.18 5.31
CA LEU A 36 -11.65 6.30 4.15
C LEU A 36 -11.96 7.10 2.89
N ILE A 37 -10.95 7.31 2.05
CA ILE A 37 -11.11 8.01 0.76
C ILE A 37 -10.47 7.15 -0.33
N PHE A 38 -11.29 6.54 -1.16
CA PHE A 38 -10.87 5.68 -2.27
C PHE A 38 -11.17 6.35 -3.62
N PRO A 39 -10.38 6.12 -4.65
CA PRO A 39 -9.07 5.47 -4.70
C PRO A 39 -7.90 6.34 -4.17
N VAL A 40 -6.66 5.81 -4.20
CA VAL A 40 -5.49 6.46 -3.60
C VAL A 40 -5.12 7.82 -4.23
N ASP A 41 -5.35 7.99 -5.53
CA ASP A 41 -5.19 9.26 -6.24
C ASP A 41 -6.16 10.31 -5.69
N ARG A 42 -7.42 9.95 -5.47
CA ARG A 42 -8.42 10.84 -4.88
C ARG A 42 -8.04 11.23 -3.44
N THR A 43 -7.51 10.30 -2.65
CA THR A 43 -7.00 10.60 -1.30
C THR A 43 -5.95 11.71 -1.32
N LEU A 44 -4.99 11.60 -2.26
CA LEU A 44 -3.90 12.58 -2.42
C LEU A 44 -4.40 13.93 -2.95
N GLU A 45 -5.37 13.94 -3.85
CA GLU A 45 -6.02 15.18 -4.31
C GLU A 45 -6.71 15.93 -3.16
N VAL A 46 -7.46 15.21 -2.30
CA VAL A 46 -8.12 15.82 -1.14
C VAL A 46 -7.09 16.40 -0.17
N MET A 47 -5.93 15.76 0.00
CA MET A 47 -4.81 16.32 0.80
C MET A 47 -4.23 17.57 0.14
N ARG A 48 -3.98 17.56 -1.17
CA ARG A 48 -3.50 18.74 -1.92
C ARG A 48 -4.44 19.92 -1.74
N ASP A 49 -5.74 19.67 -1.79
CA ASP A 49 -6.79 20.69 -1.72
C ASP A 49 -7.11 21.12 -0.27
N GLY A 50 -6.42 20.54 0.73
CA GLY A 50 -6.52 20.91 2.15
C GLY A 50 -7.69 20.27 2.90
N GLY A 51 -8.32 19.22 2.35
CA GLY A 51 -9.43 18.51 2.99
C GLY A 51 -9.00 17.55 4.10
N ILE A 52 -7.76 17.06 4.05
CA ILE A 52 -7.12 16.18 5.05
C ILE A 52 -5.68 16.61 5.28
N ASP A 53 -5.12 16.24 6.44
CA ASP A 53 -3.78 16.64 6.87
C ASP A 53 -2.72 15.60 6.51
N PHE A 54 -3.08 14.31 6.57
CA PHE A 54 -2.19 13.17 6.33
C PHE A 54 -2.84 12.12 5.45
N VAL A 55 -2.00 11.40 4.71
CA VAL A 55 -2.40 10.21 3.93
C VAL A 55 -1.54 9.04 4.35
N GLY A 56 -2.19 7.91 4.68
CA GLY A 56 -1.56 6.59 4.65
C GLY A 56 -1.79 5.99 3.27
N GLY A 57 -0.81 6.09 2.37
CA GLY A 57 -0.99 5.74 0.95
C GLY A 57 0.23 5.11 0.29
N ALA A 58 0.09 4.71 -0.96
CA ALA A 58 1.17 4.20 -1.78
C ALA A 58 2.11 5.35 -2.23
N ALA A 59 3.40 5.25 -1.92
CA ALA A 59 4.36 6.33 -2.17
C ALA A 59 4.40 6.78 -3.63
N HIS A 60 4.47 5.86 -4.60
CA HIS A 60 4.53 6.18 -6.03
C HIS A 60 3.32 6.95 -6.58
N SER A 61 2.20 6.96 -5.84
CA SER A 61 0.99 7.68 -6.28
C SER A 61 1.07 9.19 -6.06
N VAL A 62 2.02 9.68 -5.25
CA VAL A 62 2.16 11.11 -4.92
C VAL A 62 2.29 12.01 -6.14
N PRO A 63 3.08 11.68 -7.19
CA PRO A 63 3.19 12.53 -8.38
C PRO A 63 1.88 12.79 -9.12
N HIS A 64 0.86 11.94 -8.95
CA HIS A 64 -0.46 12.14 -9.53
C HIS A 64 -1.10 13.45 -9.05
N ALA A 65 -1.07 13.72 -7.75
CA ALA A 65 -1.63 14.93 -7.16
C ALA A 65 -0.58 16.06 -7.01
N PHE A 66 0.70 15.70 -6.91
CA PHE A 66 1.83 16.59 -6.71
C PHE A 66 2.89 16.40 -7.82
N PRO A 67 2.64 16.95 -9.02
CA PRO A 67 3.52 16.75 -10.18
C PRO A 67 4.98 17.09 -9.87
N GLY A 68 5.90 16.20 -10.26
CA GLY A 68 7.31 16.32 -9.96
C GLY A 68 7.64 16.31 -8.48
N TRP A 69 6.74 15.73 -7.66
CA TRP A 69 6.85 15.65 -6.19
C TRP A 69 6.96 17.03 -5.50
N LYS A 70 6.25 18.04 -6.00
CA LYS A 70 6.29 19.40 -5.46
C LYS A 70 5.10 19.64 -4.55
N GLY A 71 5.37 19.87 -3.25
CA GLY A 71 4.35 20.22 -2.26
C GLY A 71 3.98 19.11 -1.29
N ALA A 72 4.60 17.92 -1.39
CA ALA A 72 4.37 16.81 -0.46
C ALA A 72 5.68 16.17 0.01
N LYS A 73 5.65 15.52 1.18
CA LYS A 73 6.75 14.75 1.76
C LYS A 73 6.24 13.43 2.33
N ILE A 74 7.09 12.40 2.26
CA ILE A 74 6.95 11.22 3.09
C ILE A 74 7.54 11.52 4.46
N LEU A 75 6.75 11.30 5.50
CA LEU A 75 7.16 11.43 6.89
C LEU A 75 7.75 10.14 7.45
N ALA A 76 7.11 9.02 7.12
CA ALA A 76 7.49 7.71 7.61
C ALA A 76 7.04 6.62 6.65
N SER A 77 7.78 5.52 6.59
CA SER A 77 7.28 4.27 6.04
C SER A 77 6.29 3.63 7.00
N LEU A 78 5.16 3.15 6.51
CA LEU A 78 4.23 2.31 7.27
C LEU A 78 4.68 0.84 7.25
N ALA A 79 5.35 0.41 6.18
CA ALA A 79 6.11 -0.83 6.05
C ALA A 79 7.03 -0.75 4.83
N GLN A 80 8.21 -1.35 4.91
CA GLN A 80 9.19 -1.36 3.81
C GLN A 80 8.72 -2.22 2.63
N GLY A 81 9.09 -1.80 1.42
CA GLY A 81 8.95 -2.57 0.18
C GLY A 81 7.55 -2.65 -0.40
N MET A 82 7.49 -3.06 -1.66
CA MET A 82 6.24 -3.28 -2.38
C MET A 82 5.45 -4.45 -1.76
N TYR A 83 4.18 -4.24 -1.48
CA TYR A 83 3.37 -5.02 -0.56
C TYR A 83 2.20 -5.75 -1.23
N TRP A 84 2.28 -5.97 -2.54
CA TRP A 84 1.25 -6.65 -3.32
C TRP A 84 1.64 -8.07 -3.68
N PHE A 85 0.62 -8.87 -3.89
CA PHE A 85 0.68 -10.29 -4.20
C PHE A 85 0.02 -10.58 -5.53
N LEU A 86 0.61 -11.48 -6.31
CA LEU A 86 -0.10 -12.09 -7.44
C LEU A 86 -0.75 -13.38 -6.96
N ILE A 87 -2.07 -13.39 -7.03
CA ILE A 87 -2.91 -14.55 -6.73
C ILE A 87 -3.56 -14.99 -8.02
N MET A 88 -3.42 -16.27 -8.36
CA MET A 88 -4.09 -16.88 -9.50
C MET A 88 -5.20 -17.80 -9.00
N ARG A 89 -6.22 -18.04 -9.84
CA ARG A 89 -7.32 -18.97 -9.54
C ARG A 89 -6.76 -20.37 -9.31
N SER A 90 -7.24 -21.08 -8.30
CA SER A 90 -6.67 -22.35 -7.82
C SER A 90 -6.85 -23.54 -8.80
N ASP A 91 -7.79 -23.44 -9.77
CA ASP A 91 -7.96 -24.42 -10.82
C ASP A 91 -6.94 -24.26 -11.98
N ILE A 92 -6.15 -23.19 -11.96
CA ILE A 92 -5.01 -22.99 -12.86
C ILE A 92 -3.79 -23.64 -12.18
N ASP A 93 -3.24 -24.66 -12.81
CA ASP A 93 -2.03 -25.33 -12.30
C ASP A 93 -0.81 -24.40 -12.46
N VAL A 94 -0.38 -23.81 -11.35
CA VAL A 94 0.73 -22.84 -11.30
C VAL A 94 1.67 -23.12 -10.14
N ALA A 95 2.96 -23.05 -10.39
CA ALA A 95 3.96 -23.09 -9.34
C ALA A 95 4.18 -21.70 -8.73
N HIS A 96 4.59 -21.66 -7.45
CA HIS A 96 5.08 -20.43 -6.83
C HIS A 96 6.28 -19.89 -7.61
N GLY A 97 6.28 -18.58 -7.92
CA GLY A 97 7.32 -17.92 -8.71
C GLY A 97 7.15 -18.03 -10.23
N ASP A 98 6.16 -18.77 -10.73
CA ASP A 98 5.93 -18.89 -12.18
C ASP A 98 5.17 -17.66 -12.72
N ILE A 99 5.93 -16.64 -13.10
CA ILE A 99 5.38 -15.40 -13.67
C ILE A 99 4.70 -15.64 -15.02
N SER A 100 5.07 -16.69 -15.76
CA SER A 100 4.51 -16.98 -17.08
C SER A 100 3.02 -17.34 -17.04
N CYS A 101 2.50 -17.67 -15.87
CA CYS A 101 1.10 -18.01 -15.65
C CYS A 101 0.12 -16.89 -16.02
N VAL A 102 0.57 -15.65 -16.16
CA VAL A 102 -0.30 -14.51 -16.54
C VAL A 102 -0.62 -14.46 -18.05
N LYS A 103 0.12 -15.20 -18.88
CA LYS A 103 -0.04 -15.16 -20.34
C LYS A 103 -1.42 -15.64 -20.78
N GLY A 104 -2.06 -14.84 -21.64
CA GLY A 104 -3.41 -15.10 -22.14
C GLY A 104 -4.52 -14.92 -21.10
N ARG A 105 -4.26 -14.25 -19.97
CA ARG A 105 -5.18 -14.18 -18.82
C ARG A 105 -5.52 -12.76 -18.41
N THR A 106 -6.64 -12.65 -17.69
CA THR A 106 -7.12 -11.38 -17.11
C THR A 106 -6.74 -11.31 -15.63
N ILE A 107 -5.93 -10.30 -15.29
CA ILE A 107 -5.46 -10.04 -13.94
C ILE A 107 -6.12 -8.76 -13.43
N GLY A 108 -6.90 -8.88 -12.35
CA GLY A 108 -7.57 -7.75 -11.71
C GLY A 108 -6.58 -6.91 -10.88
N ALA A 109 -6.53 -5.60 -11.11
CA ALA A 109 -5.75 -4.68 -10.31
C ALA A 109 -6.44 -3.31 -10.17
N ALA A 110 -6.16 -2.58 -9.08
CA ALA A 110 -6.66 -1.22 -8.91
C ALA A 110 -5.85 -0.23 -9.75
N PRO A 111 -6.43 0.93 -10.14
CA PRO A 111 -5.70 2.02 -10.75
C PRO A 111 -4.47 2.42 -9.91
N LEU A 112 -3.36 2.73 -10.57
CA LEU A 112 -2.02 2.99 -10.02
C LEU A 112 -1.35 1.75 -9.39
N VAL A 113 -2.10 0.84 -8.77
CA VAL A 113 -1.58 -0.44 -8.25
C VAL A 113 -1.15 -1.37 -9.41
N ASP A 114 -1.90 -1.33 -10.51
CA ASP A 114 -1.62 -2.06 -11.76
C ASP A 114 -0.24 -1.75 -12.36
N LEU A 115 0.27 -0.53 -12.15
CA LEU A 115 1.58 -0.10 -12.65
C LEU A 115 2.73 -0.95 -12.07
N GLY A 116 2.62 -1.32 -10.79
CA GLY A 116 3.60 -2.21 -10.14
C GLY A 116 3.67 -3.59 -10.79
N LEU A 117 2.51 -4.17 -11.12
CA LEU A 117 2.45 -5.45 -11.83
C LEU A 117 3.00 -5.32 -13.26
N LYS A 118 2.57 -4.29 -14.01
CA LYS A 118 3.03 -4.05 -15.38
C LYS A 118 4.56 -3.98 -15.45
N GLN A 119 5.17 -3.18 -14.57
CA GLN A 119 6.63 -3.04 -14.54
C GLN A 119 7.31 -4.36 -14.16
N LEU A 120 6.80 -5.05 -13.14
CA LEU A 120 7.33 -6.35 -12.70
C LEU A 120 7.29 -7.37 -13.84
N LEU A 121 6.19 -7.45 -14.57
CA LEU A 121 6.05 -8.38 -15.69
C LEU A 121 7.01 -8.05 -16.84
N VAL A 122 7.12 -6.78 -17.21
CA VAL A 122 8.04 -6.33 -18.28
C VAL A 122 9.49 -6.62 -17.89
N GLU A 123 9.91 -6.33 -16.67
CA GLU A 123 11.26 -6.64 -16.20
C GLU A 123 11.52 -8.16 -16.10
N SER A 124 10.48 -8.95 -15.98
CA SER A 124 10.54 -10.42 -16.01
C SER A 124 10.52 -11.01 -17.43
N GLY A 125 10.53 -10.17 -18.47
CA GLY A 125 10.53 -10.58 -19.86
C GLY A 125 9.17 -10.92 -20.45
N ILE A 126 8.06 -10.55 -19.81
CA ILE A 126 6.71 -10.67 -20.33
C ILE A 126 6.41 -9.45 -21.22
N ASP A 127 6.00 -9.70 -22.46
CA ASP A 127 5.49 -8.68 -23.38
C ASP A 127 3.95 -8.67 -23.26
N LEU A 128 3.40 -7.65 -22.61
CA LEU A 128 1.97 -7.61 -22.27
C LEU A 128 1.05 -7.80 -23.47
N ASP A 129 1.41 -7.23 -24.62
CA ASP A 129 0.61 -7.32 -25.85
C ASP A 129 0.79 -8.68 -26.53
N LYS A 130 2.02 -9.13 -26.79
CA LYS A 130 2.32 -10.40 -27.46
C LYS A 130 1.88 -11.61 -26.64
N ASP A 131 2.07 -11.53 -25.31
CA ASP A 131 1.66 -12.58 -24.37
C ASP A 131 0.18 -12.48 -23.99
N ALA A 132 -0.56 -11.51 -24.57
CA ALA A 132 -2.00 -11.29 -24.37
C ALA A 132 -2.38 -11.18 -22.86
N VAL A 133 -1.59 -10.47 -22.08
CA VAL A 133 -1.86 -10.24 -20.65
C VAL A 133 -2.82 -9.06 -20.49
N ASN A 134 -4.02 -9.32 -20.01
CA ASN A 134 -5.02 -8.28 -19.76
C ASN A 134 -5.01 -7.87 -18.29
N ILE A 135 -4.44 -6.69 -17.96
CA ILE A 135 -4.50 -6.12 -16.61
C ILE A 135 -5.64 -5.09 -16.60
N ALA A 136 -6.68 -5.36 -15.81
CA ALA A 136 -7.92 -4.58 -15.83
C ALA A 136 -8.46 -4.33 -14.40
N PRO A 137 -9.31 -3.31 -14.22
CA PRO A 137 -10.04 -3.12 -12.96
C PRO A 137 -10.86 -4.36 -12.59
N VAL A 138 -10.91 -4.68 -11.30
CA VAL A 138 -11.71 -5.81 -10.78
C VAL A 138 -13.20 -5.49 -10.95
N PRO A 139 -14.00 -6.35 -11.59
CA PRO A 139 -15.42 -6.15 -11.72
C PRO A 139 -16.11 -5.98 -10.38
N GLY A 140 -16.89 -4.91 -10.21
CA GLY A 140 -17.65 -4.62 -8.99
C GLY A 140 -16.85 -4.06 -7.81
N ALA A 141 -15.52 -3.96 -7.89
CA ALA A 141 -14.69 -3.48 -6.77
C ALA A 141 -14.94 -2.01 -6.38
N PHE A 142 -15.51 -1.22 -7.29
CA PHE A 142 -15.74 0.22 -7.13
C PHE A 142 -17.23 0.59 -7.06
N LEU A 143 -18.12 -0.40 -6.89
CA LEU A 143 -19.55 -0.19 -6.86
C LEU A 143 -20.08 -0.24 -5.41
N GLY A 144 -20.91 0.73 -5.05
CA GLY A 144 -21.60 0.79 -3.77
C GLY A 144 -20.69 1.03 -2.56
N ASP A 145 -21.03 0.40 -1.43
CA ASP A 145 -20.30 0.52 -0.15
C ASP A 145 -19.04 -0.36 -0.08
N SER A 146 -18.46 -0.77 -1.21
CA SER A 146 -17.24 -1.57 -1.21
C SER A 146 -16.08 -0.76 -0.63
N LYS A 147 -15.73 -1.06 0.62
CA LYS A 147 -14.65 -0.39 1.38
C LYS A 147 -13.31 -1.11 1.26
N ASN A 148 -13.22 -2.10 0.35
CA ASN A 148 -12.04 -2.96 0.26
C ASN A 148 -11.86 -3.54 -1.14
N PHE A 149 -10.77 -3.13 -1.77
CA PHE A 149 -10.38 -3.65 -3.08
C PHE A 149 -9.96 -5.13 -3.02
N GLY A 150 -9.13 -5.51 -2.04
CA GLY A 150 -8.57 -6.86 -1.95
C GLY A 150 -9.62 -7.95 -1.75
N VAL A 151 -10.60 -7.72 -0.87
CA VAL A 151 -11.71 -8.66 -0.65
C VAL A 151 -12.62 -8.73 -1.87
N ALA A 152 -12.88 -7.60 -2.54
CA ALA A 152 -13.65 -7.60 -3.79
C ALA A 152 -12.92 -8.39 -4.89
N ALA A 153 -11.59 -8.28 -4.99
CA ALA A 153 -10.78 -9.05 -5.92
C ALA A 153 -10.85 -10.56 -5.62
N ALA A 154 -10.77 -10.97 -4.35
CA ALA A 154 -10.92 -12.37 -3.95
C ALA A 154 -12.30 -12.94 -4.34
N LYS A 155 -13.38 -12.17 -4.13
CA LYS A 155 -14.74 -12.56 -4.55
C LYS A 155 -14.89 -12.66 -6.08
N ALA A 156 -14.29 -11.73 -6.83
CA ALA A 156 -14.31 -11.78 -8.29
C ALA A 156 -13.53 -12.99 -8.83
N LEU A 157 -12.43 -13.37 -8.18
CA LEU A 157 -11.66 -14.57 -8.48
C LEU A 157 -12.50 -15.84 -8.25
N GLU A 158 -13.15 -15.95 -7.08
CA GLU A 158 -14.01 -17.07 -6.71
C GLU A 158 -15.21 -17.22 -7.69
N ALA A 159 -15.76 -16.09 -8.14
CA ALA A 159 -16.82 -16.06 -9.15
C ALA A 159 -16.34 -16.34 -10.59
N GLY A 160 -15.05 -16.53 -10.81
CA GLY A 160 -14.49 -16.78 -12.15
C GLY A 160 -14.54 -15.57 -13.10
N LEU A 161 -14.68 -14.36 -12.58
CA LEU A 161 -14.72 -13.12 -13.38
C LEU A 161 -13.34 -12.63 -13.80
N ILE A 162 -12.29 -13.10 -13.13
CA ILE A 162 -10.88 -12.83 -13.41
C ILE A 162 -10.08 -14.13 -13.21
N ASP A 163 -8.94 -14.26 -13.86
CA ASP A 163 -8.05 -15.42 -13.74
C ASP A 163 -7.06 -15.28 -12.59
N GLY A 164 -6.78 -14.05 -12.20
CA GLY A 164 -5.90 -13.68 -11.09
C GLY A 164 -6.14 -12.26 -10.64
N PHE A 165 -5.47 -11.85 -9.56
CA PHE A 165 -5.46 -10.46 -9.13
C PHE A 165 -4.12 -10.06 -8.51
N TRP A 166 -3.87 -8.75 -8.55
CA TRP A 166 -2.73 -8.09 -7.93
C TRP A 166 -3.25 -7.15 -6.85
N ALA A 167 -3.07 -7.53 -5.58
CA ALA A 167 -3.65 -6.80 -4.45
C ALA A 167 -2.88 -7.00 -3.14
N ASN A 168 -3.36 -6.37 -2.08
CA ASN A 168 -2.81 -6.45 -0.72
C ASN A 168 -2.97 -7.85 -0.08
N GLY A 169 -2.28 -8.04 1.04
CA GLY A 169 -2.24 -9.32 1.75
C GLY A 169 -3.56 -9.78 2.35
N MET A 170 -4.53 -8.89 2.64
CA MET A 170 -5.84 -9.32 3.12
C MET A 170 -6.63 -10.02 2.01
N GLY A 171 -6.65 -9.44 0.81
CA GLY A 171 -7.26 -10.08 -0.37
C GLY A 171 -6.62 -11.44 -0.68
N ALA A 172 -5.28 -11.51 -0.61
CA ALA A 172 -4.55 -12.76 -0.79
C ALA A 172 -4.97 -13.81 0.26
N GLU A 173 -5.02 -13.45 1.53
CA GLU A 173 -5.41 -14.37 2.61
C GLU A 173 -6.84 -14.88 2.47
N VAL A 174 -7.79 -14.01 2.11
CA VAL A 174 -9.19 -14.39 1.87
C VAL A 174 -9.30 -15.40 0.72
N ALA A 175 -8.65 -15.14 -0.43
CA ALA A 175 -8.69 -16.04 -1.59
C ALA A 175 -8.04 -17.40 -1.30
N ILE A 176 -6.93 -17.42 -0.57
CA ILE A 176 -6.24 -18.67 -0.20
C ILE A 176 -7.08 -19.49 0.78
N ARG A 177 -7.68 -18.86 1.79
CA ARG A 177 -8.49 -19.55 2.78
C ARG A 177 -9.78 -20.14 2.22
N SER A 178 -10.42 -19.44 1.28
CA SER A 178 -11.59 -19.98 0.59
C SER A 178 -11.24 -21.13 -0.38
N GLY A 179 -9.95 -21.33 -0.66
CA GLY A 179 -9.49 -22.30 -1.66
C GLY A 179 -9.66 -21.81 -3.10
N ALA A 180 -10.09 -20.57 -3.31
CA ALA A 180 -10.30 -20.00 -4.65
C ALA A 180 -8.99 -19.56 -5.32
N GLY A 181 -7.95 -19.23 -4.53
CA GLY A 181 -6.70 -18.67 -5.03
C GLY A 181 -5.44 -19.38 -4.55
N THR A 182 -4.41 -19.36 -5.41
CA THR A 182 -3.04 -19.81 -5.13
C THR A 182 -2.10 -18.62 -5.23
N MET A 183 -1.21 -18.44 -4.24
CA MET A 183 -0.19 -17.39 -4.27
C MET A 183 0.91 -17.75 -5.25
N VAL A 184 1.15 -16.87 -6.21
CA VAL A 184 2.22 -17.02 -7.21
C VAL A 184 3.40 -16.13 -6.88
N LEU A 185 3.17 -14.86 -6.48
CA LEU A 185 4.23 -13.91 -6.15
C LEU A 185 3.94 -13.18 -4.84
N ASP A 186 4.98 -13.05 -4.01
CA ASP A 186 5.10 -12.12 -2.89
C ASP A 186 6.28 -11.19 -3.17
N ALA A 187 6.02 -10.04 -3.79
CA ALA A 187 7.06 -9.13 -4.24
C ALA A 187 7.94 -8.59 -3.10
N ARG A 188 7.35 -8.40 -1.90
CA ARG A 188 8.07 -7.93 -0.72
C ARG A 188 9.10 -8.95 -0.25
N ARG A 189 8.83 -10.25 -0.44
CA ARG A 189 9.73 -11.35 -0.02
C ARG A 189 10.66 -11.85 -1.10
N GLY A 190 10.77 -11.08 -2.20
CA GLY A 190 11.79 -11.28 -3.21
C GLY A 190 11.34 -12.07 -4.44
N ASP A 191 10.04 -12.33 -4.60
CA ASP A 191 9.55 -12.92 -5.84
C ASP A 191 9.57 -11.88 -6.96
N GLY A 192 10.04 -12.29 -8.13
CA GLY A 192 10.19 -11.42 -9.29
C GLY A 192 11.52 -10.64 -9.31
N PRO A 193 11.62 -9.56 -10.09
CA PRO A 193 12.81 -8.73 -10.17
C PRO A 193 13.14 -8.07 -8.82
N SER A 194 14.41 -8.04 -8.43
CA SER A 194 14.85 -7.42 -7.17
C SER A 194 14.54 -5.92 -7.07
N THR A 195 14.42 -5.23 -8.21
CA THR A 195 13.99 -3.83 -8.33
C THR A 195 12.57 -3.60 -7.82
N ALA A 196 11.70 -4.61 -7.93
CA ALA A 196 10.29 -4.53 -7.56
C ALA A 196 10.07 -4.12 -6.09
N PHE A 197 10.98 -4.52 -5.20
CA PHE A 197 10.91 -4.13 -3.78
C PHE A 197 10.83 -2.61 -3.59
N ASN A 198 11.51 -1.84 -4.44
CA ASN A 198 11.62 -0.39 -4.34
C ASN A 198 10.68 0.38 -5.28
N TYR A 199 9.73 -0.25 -5.97
CA TYR A 199 8.78 0.50 -6.80
C TYR A 199 7.86 1.39 -5.98
N THR A 200 7.46 0.90 -4.81
CA THR A 200 6.61 1.61 -3.86
C THR A 200 6.68 1.00 -2.46
N MET A 201 6.15 1.72 -1.50
CA MET A 201 5.83 1.21 -0.16
C MET A 201 4.61 1.96 0.39
N PRO A 202 3.89 1.43 1.36
CA PRO A 202 2.91 2.20 2.11
C PRO A 202 3.61 3.22 2.99
N ALA A 203 3.20 4.47 2.91
CA ALA A 203 3.86 5.59 3.57
C ALA A 203 2.87 6.54 4.24
N LEU A 204 3.30 7.18 5.32
CA LEU A 204 2.65 8.36 5.88
C LEU A 204 3.12 9.59 5.13
N ILE A 205 2.19 10.31 4.51
CA ILE A 205 2.47 11.43 3.61
C ILE A 205 1.75 12.67 4.13
N THR A 206 2.38 13.84 4.00
CA THR A 206 1.77 15.15 4.27
C THR A 206 2.25 16.20 3.28
N THR A 207 1.75 17.44 3.41
CA THR A 207 2.15 18.56 2.55
C THR A 207 3.36 19.33 3.10
N ASP A 208 4.15 19.94 2.21
CA ASP A 208 5.21 20.88 2.59
C ASP A 208 4.66 22.03 3.43
N ARG A 209 3.42 22.47 3.15
CA ARG A 209 2.74 23.52 3.92
C ARG A 209 2.56 23.12 5.38
N LEU A 210 2.03 21.93 5.66
CA LEU A 210 1.83 21.46 7.05
C LEU A 210 3.16 21.40 7.80
N ILE A 211 4.22 20.89 7.16
CA ILE A 211 5.55 20.84 7.78
C ILE A 211 6.07 22.24 8.11
N ALA A 212 5.89 23.20 7.19
CA ALA A 212 6.37 24.57 7.40
C ALA A 212 5.58 25.33 8.49
N GLU A 213 4.26 25.17 8.51
CA GLU A 213 3.36 25.84 9.46
C GLU A 213 3.41 25.20 10.86
N THR A 214 3.53 23.87 10.93
CA THR A 214 3.42 23.09 12.19
C THR A 214 4.40 21.90 12.21
N PRO A 215 5.73 22.15 12.24
CA PRO A 215 6.74 21.08 12.18
C PRO A 215 6.61 20.07 13.32
N ASP A 216 6.19 20.51 14.51
CA ASP A 216 6.00 19.63 15.67
C ASP A 216 4.85 18.64 15.47
N VAL A 217 3.83 19.00 14.70
CA VAL A 217 2.74 18.09 14.30
C VAL A 217 3.27 16.97 13.39
N ALA A 218 4.14 17.31 12.44
CA ALA A 218 4.77 16.32 11.57
C ALA A 218 5.68 15.36 12.37
N ARG A 219 6.47 15.88 13.32
CA ARG A 219 7.30 15.07 14.23
C ARG A 219 6.47 14.15 15.12
N ALA A 220 5.40 14.66 15.71
CA ALA A 220 4.46 13.89 16.51
C ALA A 220 3.81 12.75 15.72
N ALA A 221 3.45 13.01 14.45
CA ALA A 221 2.89 11.99 13.58
C ALA A 221 3.88 10.84 13.29
N ILE A 222 5.16 11.14 13.06
CA ILE A 222 6.21 10.12 12.91
C ILE A 222 6.32 9.26 14.18
N ARG A 223 6.39 9.89 15.36
CA ARG A 223 6.49 9.17 16.65
C ARG A 223 5.27 8.30 16.92
N ALA A 224 4.07 8.72 16.52
CA ALA A 224 2.86 7.90 16.64
C ALA A 224 2.96 6.62 15.81
N ILE A 225 3.43 6.67 14.56
CA ILE A 225 3.65 5.48 13.74
C ILE A 225 4.74 4.59 14.34
N LYS A 226 5.85 5.15 14.79
CA LYS A 226 6.93 4.42 15.45
C LYS A 226 6.44 3.65 16.70
N LYS A 227 5.64 4.30 17.56
CA LYS A 227 4.99 3.65 18.71
C LYS A 227 4.06 2.54 18.28
N THR A 228 3.32 2.72 17.18
CA THR A 228 2.43 1.71 16.61
C THR A 228 3.20 0.48 16.16
N HIS A 229 4.30 0.66 15.41
CA HIS A 229 5.19 -0.44 15.01
C HIS A 229 5.71 -1.21 16.24
N ALA A 230 6.20 -0.50 17.24
CA ALA A 230 6.72 -1.11 18.47
C ALA A 230 5.63 -1.90 19.23
N ALA A 231 4.42 -1.34 19.33
CA ALA A 231 3.30 -1.98 20.01
C ALA A 231 2.84 -3.25 19.32
N LEU A 232 2.73 -3.26 17.96
CA LEU A 232 2.35 -4.41 17.18
C LEU A 232 3.44 -5.50 17.16
N LYS A 233 4.72 -5.12 17.14
CA LYS A 233 5.85 -6.05 17.32
C LYS A 233 5.85 -6.70 18.70
N LYS A 234 5.46 -5.97 19.74
CA LYS A 234 5.40 -6.46 21.12
C LYS A 234 4.21 -7.39 21.36
N ASP A 235 3.06 -7.05 20.80
CA ASP A 235 1.82 -7.82 20.94
C ASP A 235 0.97 -7.69 19.67
N ILE A 236 1.01 -8.73 18.86
CA ILE A 236 0.27 -8.81 17.60
C ILE A 236 -1.25 -8.86 17.78
N ASN A 237 -1.75 -9.28 18.96
CA ASN A 237 -3.19 -9.34 19.22
C ASN A 237 -3.84 -7.96 19.20
N ARG A 238 -3.08 -6.89 19.39
CA ARG A 238 -3.55 -5.51 19.18
C ARG A 238 -4.08 -5.27 17.77
N ALA A 239 -3.57 -6.01 16.78
CA ALA A 239 -4.13 -5.93 15.42
C ALA A 239 -5.58 -6.43 15.39
N THR A 240 -5.89 -7.54 16.09
CA THR A 240 -7.28 -8.02 16.20
C THR A 240 -8.17 -7.05 16.97
N GLU A 241 -7.66 -6.39 18.01
CA GLU A 241 -8.41 -5.34 18.74
C GLU A 241 -8.85 -4.19 17.82
N VAL A 242 -7.93 -3.72 16.98
CA VAL A 242 -8.22 -2.69 15.95
C VAL A 242 -9.17 -3.24 14.90
N GLY A 243 -8.92 -4.45 14.40
CA GLY A 243 -9.77 -5.09 13.40
C GLY A 243 -11.22 -5.22 13.85
N ARG A 244 -11.48 -5.61 15.10
CA ARG A 244 -12.83 -5.74 15.67
C ARG A 244 -13.61 -4.42 15.74
N LYS A 245 -12.91 -3.27 15.71
CA LYS A 245 -13.56 -1.95 15.66
C LYS A 245 -13.89 -1.50 14.23
N LEU A 246 -13.03 -1.89 13.27
CA LEU A 246 -13.03 -1.31 11.93
C LEU A 246 -13.51 -2.27 10.83
N PHE A 247 -13.37 -3.60 11.03
CA PHE A 247 -13.54 -4.61 9.98
C PHE A 247 -14.76 -5.48 10.26
N PRO A 248 -15.32 -6.14 9.24
CA PRO A 248 -16.22 -7.25 9.45
C PRO A 248 -15.54 -8.37 10.27
N ALA A 249 -16.32 -9.20 10.94
CA ALA A 249 -15.83 -10.17 11.93
C ALA A 249 -14.78 -11.16 11.36
N GLU A 250 -14.97 -11.61 10.12
CA GLU A 250 -14.06 -12.57 9.48
C GLU A 250 -12.67 -11.96 9.24
N GLU A 251 -12.62 -10.77 8.64
CA GLU A 251 -11.37 -10.06 8.36
C GLU A 251 -10.70 -9.56 9.65
N ALA A 252 -11.47 -9.23 10.68
CA ALA A 252 -10.95 -8.83 11.98
C ALA A 252 -10.13 -9.93 12.65
N GLU A 253 -10.52 -11.21 12.51
CA GLU A 253 -9.77 -12.34 13.04
C GLU A 253 -8.55 -12.71 12.17
N LEU A 254 -8.51 -12.24 10.91
CA LEU A 254 -7.40 -12.49 9.99
C LEU A 254 -6.27 -11.46 10.11
N ILE A 255 -6.59 -10.24 10.52
CA ILE A 255 -5.63 -9.13 10.41
C ILE A 255 -4.35 -9.37 11.21
N ALA A 256 -4.42 -9.97 12.40
CA ALA A 256 -3.24 -10.26 13.18
C ALA A 256 -2.28 -11.21 12.44
N LYS A 257 -2.82 -12.24 11.76
CA LYS A 257 -2.01 -13.17 10.95
C LYS A 257 -1.34 -12.46 9.78
N VAL A 258 -2.09 -11.60 9.08
CA VAL A 258 -1.58 -10.88 7.91
C VAL A 258 -0.54 -9.83 8.32
N VAL A 259 -0.77 -9.10 9.43
CA VAL A 259 0.19 -8.14 9.98
C VAL A 259 1.44 -8.84 10.52
N ALA A 260 1.29 -9.98 11.21
CA ALA A 260 2.43 -10.74 11.74
C ALA A 260 3.46 -11.10 10.65
N ARG A 261 2.97 -11.43 9.45
CA ARG A 261 3.82 -11.70 8.28
C ARG A 261 4.65 -10.48 7.85
N ASP A 262 4.15 -9.26 8.11
CA ASP A 262 4.75 -8.02 7.66
C ASP A 262 5.57 -7.29 8.76
N LEU A 263 5.59 -7.79 10.01
CA LEU A 263 6.26 -7.11 11.13
C LEU A 263 7.77 -6.87 10.92
N GLU A 264 8.45 -7.74 10.18
CA GLU A 264 9.88 -7.56 9.85
C GLU A 264 10.14 -6.31 9.00
N TYR A 265 9.13 -5.89 8.22
CA TYR A 265 9.18 -4.71 7.35
C TYR A 265 8.67 -3.44 8.04
N TYR A 266 8.25 -3.51 9.31
CA TYR A 266 7.80 -2.34 10.07
C TYR A 266 9.01 -1.54 10.57
N ASP A 267 9.42 -0.59 9.75
CA ASP A 267 10.46 0.40 10.01
C ASP A 267 9.99 1.74 9.44
N VAL A 268 10.10 2.81 10.21
CA VAL A 268 9.64 4.14 9.81
C VAL A 268 10.59 4.85 8.85
N ALA A 269 11.86 4.43 8.78
CA ALA A 269 12.86 5.08 7.97
C ALA A 269 12.58 4.95 6.47
N VAL A 270 13.02 5.93 5.69
CA VAL A 270 12.93 5.95 4.23
C VAL A 270 14.32 6.03 3.65
N SER A 271 14.79 4.96 3.02
CA SER A 271 16.14 4.90 2.50
C SER A 271 16.32 5.66 1.18
N ARG A 272 17.57 6.12 0.92
CA ARG A 272 17.93 6.70 -0.38
C ARG A 272 17.76 5.69 -1.52
N ALA A 273 18.03 4.41 -1.27
CA ALA A 273 17.85 3.34 -2.26
C ALA A 273 16.37 3.18 -2.65
N PHE A 274 15.45 3.26 -1.67
CA PHE A 274 14.03 3.25 -1.96
C PHE A 274 13.61 4.43 -2.85
N VAL A 275 14.02 5.66 -2.50
CA VAL A 275 13.65 6.85 -3.30
C VAL A 275 14.20 6.76 -4.71
N ALA A 276 15.43 6.29 -4.89
CA ALA A 276 16.02 6.09 -6.22
C ALA A 276 15.25 5.04 -7.04
N GLY A 277 14.91 3.89 -6.45
CA GLY A 277 14.13 2.85 -7.14
C GLY A 277 12.72 3.32 -7.50
N MET A 278 12.02 3.99 -6.58
CA MET A 278 10.71 4.58 -6.82
C MET A 278 10.77 5.67 -7.91
N SER A 279 11.84 6.48 -7.95
CA SER A 279 12.05 7.49 -8.99
C SER A 279 12.17 6.84 -10.37
N GLN A 280 12.99 5.79 -10.52
CA GLN A 280 13.13 5.04 -11.75
C GLN A 280 11.83 4.39 -12.19
N PHE A 281 11.12 3.76 -11.26
CA PHE A 281 9.80 3.19 -11.50
C PHE A 281 8.80 4.27 -11.98
N SER A 282 8.76 5.42 -11.32
CA SER A 282 7.86 6.53 -11.68
C SER A 282 8.15 7.09 -13.08
N LEU A 283 9.42 7.16 -13.47
CA LEU A 283 9.82 7.53 -14.83
C LEU A 283 9.37 6.49 -15.86
N ALA A 284 9.64 5.21 -15.60
CA ALA A 284 9.29 4.11 -16.49
C ALA A 284 7.77 4.02 -16.73
N GLN A 285 6.97 4.35 -15.71
CA GLN A 285 5.50 4.34 -15.79
C GLN A 285 4.89 5.70 -16.21
N GLY A 286 5.72 6.70 -16.52
CA GLY A 286 5.25 8.01 -16.98
C GLY A 286 4.56 8.85 -15.88
N LEU A 287 4.74 8.51 -14.60
CA LEU A 287 4.22 9.28 -13.47
C LEU A 287 4.99 10.58 -13.27
N THR A 288 6.24 10.63 -13.74
CA THR A 288 7.09 11.82 -13.73
C THR A 288 7.84 11.93 -15.03
N THR A 289 8.29 13.14 -15.35
CA THR A 289 9.08 13.44 -16.55
C THR A 289 10.58 13.61 -16.28
N SER A 290 10.97 13.55 -15.01
CA SER A 290 12.35 13.68 -14.54
C SER A 290 12.56 12.85 -13.27
N GLU A 291 13.81 12.56 -12.97
CA GLU A 291 14.16 11.90 -11.71
C GLU A 291 13.72 12.72 -10.48
N ILE A 292 13.30 12.00 -9.45
CA ILE A 292 12.90 12.55 -8.16
C ILE A 292 14.07 12.37 -7.18
N SER A 293 14.58 13.46 -6.64
CA SER A 293 15.66 13.41 -5.65
C SER A 293 15.15 13.05 -4.25
N TYR A 294 16.06 12.56 -3.41
CA TYR A 294 15.75 12.25 -2.00
C TYR A 294 15.17 13.44 -1.25
N ASP A 295 15.74 14.63 -1.43
CA ASP A 295 15.34 15.85 -0.72
C ASP A 295 13.98 16.41 -1.21
N GLN A 296 13.55 16.04 -2.43
CA GLN A 296 12.19 16.31 -2.88
C GLN A 296 11.15 15.47 -2.12
N VAL A 297 11.51 14.23 -1.75
CA VAL A 297 10.62 13.27 -1.09
C VAL A 297 10.67 13.41 0.43
N ILE A 298 11.84 13.66 1.00
CA ILE A 298 12.12 13.65 2.43
C ILE A 298 12.52 15.04 2.90
N ASN A 299 12.01 15.44 4.07
CA ASN A 299 12.49 16.62 4.77
C ASN A 299 13.62 16.22 5.74
N ALA A 300 14.82 16.75 5.52
CA ALA A 300 16.01 16.40 6.29
C ALA A 300 15.87 16.69 7.81
N ASP A 301 15.10 17.73 8.19
CA ASP A 301 14.92 18.13 9.59
C ASP A 301 14.05 17.15 10.40
N LEU A 302 13.38 16.20 9.71
CA LEU A 302 12.51 15.21 10.34
C LEU A 302 13.16 13.82 10.48
N ILE A 303 14.32 13.60 9.85
CA ILE A 303 15.00 12.28 9.83
C ILE A 303 15.36 11.80 11.24
N SER A 304 15.70 12.73 12.17
CA SER A 304 16.02 12.40 13.55
C SER A 304 14.88 11.74 14.32
N GLU A 305 13.65 11.84 13.86
CA GLU A 305 12.50 11.17 14.49
C GLU A 305 12.44 9.67 14.17
N TRP A 306 13.20 9.20 13.18
CA TRP A 306 13.27 7.78 12.84
C TRP A 306 14.13 6.96 13.78
N ASP A 307 15.14 7.59 14.43
CA ASP A 307 16.05 6.99 15.42
C ASP A 307 15.31 6.76 16.77
#